data_4ae8bd2754b7caf0370f0feb3aac3f32
#
_entry.id   4ae8bd2754b7caf0370f0feb3aac3f32
#
_cell.length_a   1.000
_cell.length_b   1.000
_cell.length_c   1.000
_cell.angle_alpha   90.00
_cell.angle_beta   90.00
_cell.angle_gamma   90.00
#
_symmetry.space_group_name_H-M   'P 1'
#
loop_
_entity.id
_entity.type
_entity.pdbx_description
1 polymer ?
#
loop_
_entity_poly.entity_id
_entity_poly.type
_entity_poly.pdbx_seq_one_letter_code
_entity_poly.pdbx_strand_id
1 'polypeptide(L)'
;MSGFIHSRFLRYPRYIGYAACALLSACEQSSGPDSPQYAPNAQPAEIVVHCGRLIDGLSDEARLNQSIHIQGDRIVRIEAQGAAPPLASQTVIHDLTEFTCLPGLINTHVHFDGNPEDSVDYSVYARRTADETLQLILDNARTTLLTGFTTVRHVGAWFPDAVYRARELIESGQAPGPRIQTAGPYLTIPGGGGDLTFPEIPTEDIPTESQQGIASTPEEFAARAEAAIAAGADFLKVIASGAVFSMGTVPGAPEMTRADIEAVVAVAKKHGKKVTAHVHSDQSGHDAILAGVDSLEHASLLKESTIDLAATRGVAFSMDVYNGTYTDTIGRAQGYPEVFLQRNTDTTEAQRVVFEKAYQKGVTLLYGTDAAVLPHDMGGWQFATMVERGMRPMDAIRSATSVAAEHMELSGDIGAIVPGRMADLIAVNGNPLEDARILRNIPIVMQAGVIIKAPKVD
;
A
#
# COMPACT_ATOMS: atom_id res chain seq x y z
N MET A 1 -32.67 -47.08 36.93
CA MET A 1 -31.61 -48.03 36.66
C MET A 1 -30.59 -47.28 35.82
N SER A 2 -29.64 -46.49 36.37
CA SER A 2 -28.42 -46.94 37.00
C SER A 2 -27.41 -47.47 35.99
N GLY A 3 -26.37 -46.74 35.72
CA GLY A 3 -25.19 -47.15 34.96
C GLY A 3 -24.17 -46.08 34.73
N PHE A 4 -23.41 -45.70 35.72
CA PHE A 4 -22.12 -45.00 35.66
C PHE A 4 -21.06 -45.87 35.00
N ILE A 5 -20.04 -45.28 34.37
CA ILE A 5 -18.63 -45.67 34.32
C ILE A 5 -17.83 -44.66 33.50
N HIS A 6 -17.00 -43.91 34.10
CA HIS A 6 -15.54 -43.86 34.32
C HIS A 6 -14.69 -43.26 33.21
N SER A 7 -14.11 -42.12 33.52
CA SER A 7 -12.95 -41.46 32.94
C SER A 7 -11.69 -42.31 32.89
N ARG A 8 -10.89 -42.17 31.84
CA ARG A 8 -9.46 -42.55 31.89
C ARG A 8 -8.62 -41.42 31.28
N PHE A 9 -7.86 -40.77 32.15
CA PHE A 9 -6.69 -39.97 31.80
C PHE A 9 -5.57 -40.84 31.29
N LEU A 10 -4.91 -40.48 30.20
CA LEU A 10 -3.63 -41.04 29.77
C LEU A 10 -2.57 -39.95 29.86
N ARG A 11 -1.57 -40.21 30.71
CA ARG A 11 -0.39 -39.40 31.01
C ARG A 11 0.66 -39.63 29.90
N TYR A 12 1.30 -38.53 29.46
CA TYR A 12 2.52 -38.57 28.67
C TYR A 12 3.74 -38.82 29.54
N PRO A 13 4.74 -39.63 29.13
CA PRO A 13 6.01 -39.78 29.82
C PRO A 13 7.03 -38.69 29.40
N ARG A 14 7.70 -38.14 30.38
CA ARG A 14 8.90 -37.31 30.23
C ARG A 14 10.08 -38.18 29.77
N TYR A 15 10.82 -37.71 28.75
CA TYR A 15 12.15 -38.23 28.46
C TYR A 15 13.23 -37.27 28.90
N ILE A 16 14.21 -37.84 29.60
CA ILE A 16 15.39 -37.27 30.24
C ILE A 16 16.48 -37.13 29.16
N GLY A 17 17.29 -36.04 29.31
CA GLY A 17 18.31 -35.64 28.37
C GLY A 17 19.51 -36.60 28.21
N TYR A 18 20.21 -36.36 27.12
CA TYR A 18 21.61 -36.71 26.95
C TYR A 18 22.37 -35.51 26.41
N ALA A 19 23.39 -35.11 27.18
CA ALA A 19 24.40 -34.17 26.77
C ALA A 19 25.36 -34.85 25.77
N ALA A 20 25.59 -34.20 24.64
CA ALA A 20 26.70 -34.56 23.74
C ALA A 20 27.50 -33.28 23.47
N CYS A 21 28.73 -33.26 23.99
CA CYS A 21 29.79 -32.35 23.60
C CYS A 21 30.13 -32.54 22.12
N ALA A 22 30.08 -31.51 21.31
CA ALA A 22 30.64 -31.47 19.96
C ALA A 22 31.49 -30.22 19.77
N LEU A 23 32.68 -30.46 19.33
CA LEU A 23 33.84 -29.61 19.08
C LEU A 23 33.49 -28.40 18.24
N LEU A 24 33.92 -27.20 18.72
CA LEU A 24 33.99 -25.96 17.98
C LEU A 24 35.04 -26.09 16.86
N SER A 25 34.57 -26.04 15.62
CA SER A 25 35.39 -25.70 14.48
C SER A 25 35.10 -24.27 14.10
N ALA A 26 36.08 -23.39 14.31
CA ALA A 26 36.03 -21.99 13.94
C ALA A 26 36.04 -21.88 12.41
N CYS A 27 34.95 -21.47 11.78
CA CYS A 27 34.97 -20.85 10.47
C CYS A 27 34.98 -19.33 10.70
N GLU A 28 36.09 -18.71 10.37
CA GLU A 28 36.20 -17.24 10.22
C GLU A 28 35.26 -16.81 9.07
N GLN A 29 34.16 -16.18 9.41
CA GLN A 29 33.33 -15.46 8.46
C GLN A 29 33.96 -14.09 8.22
N SER A 30 34.40 -13.85 6.99
CA SER A 30 34.80 -12.54 6.50
C SER A 30 33.60 -11.58 6.57
N SER A 31 33.72 -10.57 7.42
CA SER A 31 32.78 -9.45 7.51
C SER A 31 32.80 -8.68 6.18
N GLY A 32 31.70 -8.76 5.42
CA GLY A 32 31.37 -7.83 4.35
C GLY A 32 30.99 -6.44 4.93
N PRO A 33 30.97 -5.38 4.11
CA PRO A 33 30.86 -4.02 4.59
C PRO A 33 29.52 -3.75 5.29
N ASP A 34 29.60 -3.05 6.40
CA ASP A 34 28.60 -2.64 7.35
C ASP A 34 27.18 -2.37 6.75
N SER A 35 26.28 -3.31 6.96
CA SER A 35 24.86 -3.02 6.96
C SER A 35 24.55 -2.28 8.27
N PRO A 36 23.91 -1.11 8.25
CA PRO A 36 23.54 -0.43 9.48
C PRO A 36 22.60 -1.35 10.28
N GLN A 37 23.06 -1.79 11.45
CA GLN A 37 22.21 -2.48 12.42
C GLN A 37 21.11 -1.52 12.85
N TYR A 38 19.86 -1.81 12.42
CA TYR A 38 18.64 -1.13 12.88
C TYR A 38 18.32 -1.63 14.32
N ALA A 39 19.22 -1.36 15.26
CA ALA A 39 18.89 -1.52 16.67
C ALA A 39 18.12 -0.26 17.09
N PRO A 40 16.98 -0.37 17.80
CA PRO A 40 16.35 0.79 18.40
C PRO A 40 17.31 1.34 19.46
N ASN A 41 18.10 2.34 19.08
CA ASN A 41 18.81 3.15 20.06
C ASN A 41 17.76 3.74 20.99
N ALA A 42 18.05 3.81 22.29
CA ALA A 42 17.18 4.48 23.26
C ALA A 42 16.77 5.84 22.67
N GLN A 43 15.48 6.00 22.37
CA GLN A 43 15.00 7.24 21.76
C GLN A 43 15.29 8.41 22.71
N PRO A 44 15.70 9.60 22.21
CA PRO A 44 15.94 10.76 23.04
C PRO A 44 14.65 11.09 23.84
N ALA A 45 14.82 11.69 25.02
CA ALA A 45 13.71 12.02 25.89
C ALA A 45 12.68 12.92 25.20
N GLU A 46 13.12 13.78 24.27
CA GLU A 46 12.29 14.65 23.44
C GLU A 46 12.98 14.95 22.10
N ILE A 47 12.20 14.97 21.02
CA ILE A 47 12.62 15.46 19.71
C ILE A 47 11.77 16.69 19.37
N VAL A 48 12.38 17.73 18.84
CA VAL A 48 11.67 18.92 18.33
C VAL A 48 12.03 19.11 16.87
N VAL A 49 11.01 19.21 16.03
CA VAL A 49 11.15 19.50 14.59
C VAL A 49 10.64 20.92 14.35
N HIS A 50 11.53 21.82 13.94
CA HIS A 50 11.18 23.18 13.55
C HIS A 50 10.86 23.22 12.04
N CYS A 51 9.64 23.55 11.68
CA CYS A 51 9.18 23.64 10.28
C CYS A 51 8.94 25.09 9.89
N GLY A 52 9.47 25.53 8.74
CA GLY A 52 9.16 26.85 8.20
C GLY A 52 7.71 26.96 7.74
N ARG A 53 7.17 25.90 7.18
CA ARG A 53 5.75 25.73 6.86
C ARG A 53 5.28 24.34 7.31
N LEU A 54 4.06 24.28 7.85
CA LEU A 54 3.42 23.05 8.27
C LEU A 54 2.09 22.88 7.55
N ILE A 55 1.94 21.82 6.77
CA ILE A 55 0.68 21.31 6.25
C ILE A 55 0.31 20.10 7.13
N ASP A 56 -0.66 20.26 8.01
CA ASP A 56 -0.97 19.24 9.03
C ASP A 56 -1.84 18.08 8.52
N GLY A 57 -2.32 18.14 7.28
CA GLY A 57 -3.19 17.13 6.67
C GLY A 57 -4.69 17.29 7.00
N LEU A 58 -5.08 18.19 7.90
CA LEU A 58 -6.47 18.42 8.29
C LEU A 58 -6.96 19.85 7.97
N SER A 59 -6.11 20.84 8.24
CA SER A 59 -6.45 22.26 8.03
C SER A 59 -6.42 22.62 6.54
N ASP A 60 -7.26 23.58 6.13
CA ASP A 60 -7.27 24.08 4.74
C ASP A 60 -6.08 24.97 4.41
N GLU A 61 -5.43 25.52 5.44
CA GLU A 61 -4.31 26.43 5.31
C GLU A 61 -3.05 25.89 5.99
N ALA A 62 -1.89 26.17 5.39
CA ALA A 62 -0.60 25.86 5.99
C ALA A 62 -0.28 26.89 7.10
N ARG A 63 0.31 26.42 8.20
CA ARG A 63 0.79 27.28 9.30
C ARG A 63 2.30 27.54 9.13
N LEU A 64 2.74 28.77 9.39
CA LEU A 64 4.15 29.13 9.31
C LEU A 64 4.84 28.99 10.67
N ASN A 65 6.15 28.68 10.62
CA ASN A 65 7.06 28.70 11.77
C ASN A 65 6.51 27.89 12.96
N GLN A 66 6.29 26.59 12.76
CA GLN A 66 5.78 25.71 13.79
C GLN A 66 6.88 24.79 14.35
N SER A 67 6.78 24.48 15.63
CA SER A 67 7.57 23.46 16.32
C SER A 67 6.71 22.27 16.65
N ILE A 68 7.14 21.07 16.23
CA ILE A 68 6.49 19.80 16.49
C ILE A 68 7.30 19.09 17.56
N HIS A 69 6.72 18.80 18.71
CA HIS A 69 7.33 18.10 19.82
C HIS A 69 6.94 16.63 19.81
N ILE A 70 7.92 15.75 19.91
CA ILE A 70 7.78 14.31 19.79
C ILE A 70 8.38 13.64 21.03
N GLN A 71 7.66 12.68 21.61
CA GLN A 71 8.15 11.80 22.65
C GLN A 71 7.94 10.34 22.23
N GLY A 72 9.01 9.56 22.20
CA GLY A 72 8.96 8.24 21.63
C GLY A 72 8.59 8.31 20.15
N ASP A 73 7.54 7.61 19.77
CA ASP A 73 7.03 7.54 18.40
C ASP A 73 5.87 8.52 18.12
N ARG A 74 5.46 9.37 19.10
CA ARG A 74 4.24 10.18 19.00
C ARG A 74 4.48 11.67 19.13
N ILE A 75 3.69 12.42 18.40
CA ILE A 75 3.57 13.87 18.49
C ILE A 75 2.83 14.19 19.79
N VAL A 76 3.43 15.01 20.67
CA VAL A 76 2.81 15.38 21.94
C VAL A 76 2.29 16.83 21.95
N ARG A 77 2.90 17.72 21.13
CA ARG A 77 2.53 19.13 21.08
C ARG A 77 2.96 19.76 19.77
N ILE A 78 2.23 20.79 19.33
CA ILE A 78 2.59 21.67 18.21
C ILE A 78 2.34 23.11 18.66
N GLU A 79 3.29 24.00 18.41
CA GLU A 79 3.20 25.40 18.79
C GLU A 79 3.96 26.31 17.82
N ALA A 80 3.71 27.60 17.88
CA ALA A 80 4.50 28.57 17.13
C ALA A 80 5.95 28.59 17.67
N GLN A 81 6.93 28.71 16.78
CA GLN A 81 8.34 28.80 17.17
C GLN A 81 8.56 29.98 18.12
N GLY A 82 9.37 29.73 19.15
CA GLY A 82 9.67 30.74 20.19
C GLY A 82 8.61 30.90 21.29
N ALA A 83 7.50 30.16 21.22
CA ALA A 83 6.47 30.18 22.26
C ALA A 83 6.79 29.30 23.47
N ALA A 84 7.69 28.30 23.30
CA ALA A 84 8.05 27.35 24.34
C ALA A 84 9.05 27.90 25.36
N PRO A 85 9.03 27.39 26.62
CA PRO A 85 10.13 27.57 27.55
C PRO A 85 11.41 26.91 27.00
N PRO A 86 12.61 27.25 27.54
CA PRO A 86 13.84 26.64 27.10
C PRO A 86 13.78 25.11 27.13
N LEU A 87 14.25 24.49 26.06
CA LEU A 87 14.23 23.03 25.90
C LEU A 87 15.19 22.37 26.92
N ALA A 88 14.88 21.14 27.31
CA ALA A 88 15.75 20.35 28.19
C ALA A 88 17.10 20.08 27.50
N SER A 89 18.16 19.91 28.27
CA SER A 89 19.52 19.72 27.75
C SER A 89 19.76 18.45 26.92
N GLN A 90 18.77 17.55 26.91
CA GLN A 90 18.81 16.27 26.15
C GLN A 90 17.83 16.25 24.97
N THR A 91 17.20 17.38 24.62
CA THR A 91 16.31 17.49 23.48
C THR A 91 17.10 17.46 22.17
N VAL A 92 16.71 16.59 21.24
CA VAL A 92 17.22 16.57 19.87
C VAL A 92 16.41 17.54 19.02
N ILE A 93 17.09 18.46 18.33
CA ILE A 93 16.43 19.46 17.47
C ILE A 93 16.74 19.12 16.02
N HIS A 94 15.68 18.99 15.21
CA HIS A 94 15.78 18.96 13.75
C HIS A 94 15.32 20.32 13.22
N ASP A 95 16.25 21.13 12.71
CA ASP A 95 15.94 22.41 12.10
C ASP A 95 15.55 22.23 10.63
N LEU A 96 14.24 22.33 10.36
CA LEU A 96 13.62 22.28 9.04
C LEU A 96 12.90 23.58 8.71
N THR A 97 13.42 24.72 9.19
CA THR A 97 12.84 26.05 8.97
C THR A 97 12.83 26.48 7.50
N GLU A 98 13.70 25.91 6.67
CA GLU A 98 13.70 26.13 5.21
C GLU A 98 12.76 25.18 4.45
N PHE A 99 12.07 24.26 5.14
CA PHE A 99 11.26 23.21 4.55
C PHE A 99 9.75 23.41 4.85
N THR A 100 8.94 22.81 3.99
CA THR A 100 7.54 22.52 4.28
C THR A 100 7.42 21.10 4.81
N CYS A 101 6.91 20.95 6.04
CA CYS A 101 6.61 19.67 6.65
C CYS A 101 5.17 19.23 6.33
N LEU A 102 5.00 17.93 6.03
CA LEU A 102 3.71 17.28 5.79
C LEU A 102 3.65 15.95 6.56
N PRO A 103 2.47 15.37 6.76
CA PRO A 103 2.37 14.00 7.26
C PRO A 103 3.13 13.03 6.34
N GLY A 104 3.63 11.93 6.88
CA GLY A 104 4.08 10.80 6.09
C GLY A 104 2.99 10.37 5.11
N LEU A 105 3.37 10.15 3.85
CA LEU A 105 2.43 9.85 2.78
C LEU A 105 1.90 8.41 2.89
N ILE A 106 0.71 8.21 2.36
CA ILE A 106 0.02 6.93 2.29
C ILE A 106 -0.28 6.62 0.82
N ASN A 107 0.17 5.45 0.35
CA ASN A 107 -0.18 4.94 -0.97
C ASN A 107 -1.17 3.80 -0.82
N THR A 108 -2.40 3.98 -1.30
CA THR A 108 -3.47 2.99 -1.12
C THR A 108 -3.49 1.89 -2.18
N HIS A 109 -2.51 1.87 -3.11
CA HIS A 109 -2.43 0.88 -4.17
C HIS A 109 -0.98 0.59 -4.58
N VAL A 110 -0.39 -0.47 -4.05
CA VAL A 110 0.94 -0.96 -4.43
C VAL A 110 0.95 -2.49 -4.56
N HIS A 111 1.95 -3.00 -5.32
CA HIS A 111 2.28 -4.41 -5.46
C HIS A 111 3.80 -4.59 -5.33
N PHE A 112 4.29 -4.93 -4.14
CA PHE A 112 5.73 -5.05 -3.89
C PHE A 112 6.39 -6.29 -4.49
N ASP A 113 5.58 -7.28 -4.91
CA ASP A 113 6.02 -8.50 -5.54
C ASP A 113 6.33 -8.37 -7.04
N GLY A 114 6.24 -7.15 -7.61
CA GLY A 114 6.55 -6.86 -9.00
C GLY A 114 7.32 -5.57 -9.24
N ASN A 115 7.90 -5.47 -10.43
CA ASN A 115 8.54 -4.29 -10.98
C ASN A 115 8.05 -4.02 -12.41
N PRO A 116 8.19 -2.80 -12.95
CA PRO A 116 7.77 -2.49 -14.33
C PRO A 116 8.38 -3.41 -15.39
N GLU A 117 9.63 -3.82 -15.20
CA GLU A 117 10.37 -4.70 -16.11
C GLU A 117 9.71 -6.08 -16.24
N ASP A 118 8.98 -6.54 -15.23
CA ASP A 118 8.25 -7.81 -15.24
C ASP A 118 7.11 -7.81 -16.27
N SER A 119 6.62 -6.63 -16.67
CA SER A 119 5.59 -6.48 -17.72
C SER A 119 6.07 -6.87 -19.12
N VAL A 120 7.37 -7.06 -19.34
CA VAL A 120 7.94 -7.56 -20.60
C VAL A 120 7.79 -9.08 -20.71
N ASP A 121 7.97 -9.81 -19.61
CA ASP A 121 7.92 -11.28 -19.53
C ASP A 121 7.40 -11.74 -18.16
N TYR A 122 6.12 -12.07 -18.07
CA TYR A 122 5.49 -12.53 -16.85
C TYR A 122 5.97 -13.89 -16.36
N SER A 123 6.69 -14.67 -17.18
CA SER A 123 7.26 -15.95 -16.74
C SER A 123 8.29 -15.80 -15.61
N VAL A 124 8.77 -14.59 -15.36
CA VAL A 124 9.63 -14.27 -14.23
C VAL A 124 8.97 -14.64 -12.88
N TYR A 125 7.66 -14.48 -12.76
CA TYR A 125 6.93 -14.82 -11.53
C TYR A 125 6.94 -16.33 -11.24
N ALA A 126 6.89 -17.16 -12.28
CA ALA A 126 6.98 -18.61 -12.13
C ALA A 126 8.42 -19.09 -11.84
N ARG A 127 9.43 -18.27 -12.15
CA ARG A 127 10.86 -18.64 -11.96
C ARG A 127 11.46 -18.15 -10.66
N ARG A 128 10.90 -17.08 -10.05
CA ARG A 128 11.41 -16.56 -8.78
C ARG A 128 11.19 -17.58 -7.65
N THR A 129 12.24 -17.79 -6.87
CA THR A 129 12.12 -18.53 -5.61
C THR A 129 11.40 -17.69 -4.56
N ALA A 130 10.91 -18.33 -3.49
CA ALA A 130 10.29 -17.64 -2.37
C ALA A 130 11.22 -16.60 -1.71
N ASP A 131 12.53 -16.92 -1.60
CA ASP A 131 13.54 -16.01 -1.03
C ASP A 131 13.78 -14.80 -1.96
N GLU A 132 13.87 -15.01 -3.28
CA GLU A 132 14.01 -13.92 -4.25
C GLU A 132 12.77 -13.02 -4.26
N THR A 133 11.58 -13.59 -4.17
CA THR A 133 10.32 -12.84 -4.06
C THR A 133 10.28 -12.02 -2.77
N LEU A 134 10.64 -12.60 -1.63
CA LEU A 134 10.71 -11.88 -0.35
C LEU A 134 11.71 -10.74 -0.41
N GLN A 135 12.91 -10.96 -0.95
CA GLN A 135 13.93 -9.92 -1.09
C GLN A 135 13.45 -8.77 -1.97
N LEU A 136 12.82 -9.08 -3.12
CA LEU A 136 12.21 -8.08 -3.99
C LEU A 136 11.18 -7.22 -3.26
N ILE A 137 10.28 -7.85 -2.49
CA ILE A 137 9.26 -7.16 -1.69
C ILE A 137 9.92 -6.21 -0.68
N LEU A 138 10.96 -6.65 0.02
CA LEU A 138 11.68 -5.83 1.00
C LEU A 138 12.40 -4.65 0.35
N ASP A 139 13.02 -4.83 -0.82
CA ASP A 139 13.70 -3.78 -1.56
C ASP A 139 12.72 -2.73 -2.09
N ASN A 140 11.57 -3.15 -2.61
CA ASN A 140 10.49 -2.29 -3.08
C ASN A 140 9.84 -1.52 -1.91
N ALA A 141 9.60 -2.19 -0.78
CA ALA A 141 9.10 -1.56 0.43
C ALA A 141 10.07 -0.49 0.96
N ARG A 142 11.37 -0.80 1.02
CA ARG A 142 12.40 0.16 1.42
C ARG A 142 12.43 1.36 0.46
N THR A 143 12.40 1.12 -0.84
CA THR A 143 12.39 2.17 -1.87
C THR A 143 11.19 3.08 -1.68
N THR A 144 9.99 2.52 -1.50
CA THR A 144 8.75 3.25 -1.26
C THR A 144 8.84 4.13 0.01
N LEU A 145 9.37 3.60 1.12
CA LEU A 145 9.59 4.37 2.35
C LEU A 145 10.52 5.57 2.10
N LEU A 146 11.61 5.38 1.37
CA LEU A 146 12.59 6.44 1.07
C LEU A 146 12.03 7.54 0.15
N THR A 147 10.89 7.31 -0.51
CA THR A 147 10.14 8.33 -1.27
C THR A 147 9.04 9.01 -0.47
N GLY A 148 8.98 8.75 0.86
CA GLY A 148 8.09 9.45 1.78
C GLY A 148 6.78 8.77 2.09
N PHE A 149 6.52 7.59 1.51
CA PHE A 149 5.33 6.80 1.83
C PHE A 149 5.60 5.94 3.06
N THR A 150 5.11 6.37 4.22
CA THR A 150 5.32 5.70 5.51
C THR A 150 4.30 4.60 5.79
N THR A 151 3.23 4.55 5.00
CA THR A 151 2.19 3.53 5.07
C THR A 151 1.68 3.21 3.68
N VAL A 152 1.36 1.95 3.42
CA VAL A 152 0.82 1.48 2.14
C VAL A 152 -0.33 0.49 2.31
N ARG A 153 -1.16 0.40 1.28
CA ARG A 153 -2.11 -0.69 1.07
C ARG A 153 -1.63 -1.54 -0.10
N HIS A 154 -1.20 -2.76 0.19
CA HIS A 154 -0.80 -3.77 -0.80
C HIS A 154 -2.04 -4.51 -1.28
N VAL A 155 -2.50 -4.22 -2.50
CA VAL A 155 -3.86 -4.57 -2.95
C VAL A 155 -3.95 -5.91 -3.67
N GLY A 156 -3.23 -6.89 -3.18
CA GLY A 156 -3.22 -8.26 -3.67
C GLY A 156 -1.86 -8.70 -4.20
N ALA A 157 -1.62 -9.99 -4.17
CA ALA A 157 -0.39 -10.63 -4.61
C ALA A 157 -0.66 -12.01 -5.19
N TRP A 158 0.21 -12.46 -6.10
CA TRP A 158 0.29 -13.87 -6.48
C TRP A 158 0.97 -14.73 -5.41
N PHE A 159 1.85 -14.12 -4.59
CA PHE A 159 2.59 -14.77 -3.51
C PHE A 159 2.30 -14.10 -2.16
N PRO A 160 1.07 -14.23 -1.62
CA PRO A 160 0.66 -13.51 -0.42
C PRO A 160 1.49 -13.85 0.82
N ASP A 161 1.99 -15.08 0.95
CA ASP A 161 2.80 -15.51 2.08
C ASP A 161 4.12 -14.72 2.18
N ALA A 162 4.73 -14.38 1.03
CA ALA A 162 5.92 -13.53 1.00
C ALA A 162 5.60 -12.09 1.47
N VAL A 163 4.43 -11.56 1.13
CA VAL A 163 3.97 -10.22 1.60
C VAL A 163 3.71 -10.25 3.11
N TYR A 164 3.04 -11.26 3.64
CA TYR A 164 2.83 -11.42 5.08
C TYR A 164 4.17 -11.50 5.81
N ARG A 165 5.11 -12.26 5.29
CA ARG A 165 6.45 -12.38 5.88
C ARG A 165 7.23 -11.05 5.84
N ALA A 166 7.18 -10.32 4.74
CA ALA A 166 7.81 -9.00 4.64
C ALA A 166 7.20 -8.01 5.65
N ARG A 167 5.86 -7.99 5.81
CA ARG A 167 5.17 -7.18 6.81
C ARG A 167 5.68 -7.49 8.22
N GLU A 168 5.78 -8.75 8.61
CA GLU A 168 6.30 -9.17 9.92
C GLU A 168 7.74 -8.68 10.15
N LEU A 169 8.62 -8.79 9.14
CA LEU A 169 10.01 -8.33 9.23
C LEU A 169 10.09 -6.81 9.40
N ILE A 170 9.23 -6.07 8.71
CA ILE A 170 9.16 -4.61 8.81
C ILE A 170 8.58 -4.18 10.17
N GLU A 171 7.48 -4.77 10.62
CA GLU A 171 6.84 -4.47 11.90
C GLU A 171 7.75 -4.79 13.10
N SER A 172 8.54 -5.84 13.00
CA SER A 172 9.51 -6.20 14.03
C SER A 172 10.82 -5.40 13.96
N GLY A 173 10.97 -4.47 12.99
CA GLY A 173 12.17 -3.66 12.80
C GLY A 173 13.38 -4.44 12.24
N GLN A 174 13.19 -5.66 11.74
CA GLN A 174 14.25 -6.44 11.10
C GLN A 174 14.54 -6.00 9.66
N ALA A 175 13.60 -5.32 9.02
CA ALA A 175 13.78 -4.71 7.70
C ALA A 175 13.17 -3.30 7.67
N PRO A 176 13.76 -2.36 6.90
CA PRO A 176 13.16 -1.05 6.70
C PRO A 176 12.01 -1.13 5.69
N GLY A 177 10.90 -0.48 5.98
CA GLY A 177 9.75 -0.40 5.08
C GLY A 177 8.62 0.44 5.65
N PRO A 178 7.58 0.75 4.85
CA PRO A 178 6.37 1.40 5.32
C PRO A 178 5.53 0.39 6.15
N ARG A 179 4.57 0.88 6.93
CA ARG A 179 3.51 0.01 7.46
C ARG A 179 2.70 -0.55 6.30
N ILE A 180 2.41 -1.85 6.32
CA ILE A 180 1.71 -2.54 5.23
C ILE A 180 0.37 -3.06 5.73
N GLN A 181 -0.74 -2.58 5.12
CA GLN A 181 -1.99 -3.36 5.08
C GLN A 181 -2.01 -4.15 3.77
N THR A 182 -2.39 -5.42 3.81
CA THR A 182 -2.41 -6.29 2.63
C THR A 182 -3.75 -7.00 2.44
N ALA A 183 -4.17 -7.14 1.18
CA ALA A 183 -5.35 -7.91 0.79
C ALA A 183 -5.11 -9.42 0.76
N GLY A 184 -3.85 -9.86 0.86
CA GLY A 184 -3.52 -11.26 0.58
C GLY A 184 -3.60 -11.59 -0.91
N PRO A 185 -4.19 -12.75 -1.30
CA PRO A 185 -4.29 -13.13 -2.71
C PRO A 185 -5.32 -12.30 -3.48
N TYR A 186 -5.17 -12.22 -4.81
CA TYR A 186 -6.23 -11.74 -5.69
C TYR A 186 -7.40 -12.72 -5.67
N LEU A 187 -8.61 -12.26 -5.34
CA LEU A 187 -9.82 -13.06 -5.52
C LEU A 187 -10.30 -12.88 -6.95
N THR A 188 -10.15 -13.90 -7.80
CA THR A 188 -10.33 -13.82 -9.25
C THR A 188 -10.90 -15.12 -9.81
N ILE A 189 -11.45 -15.03 -11.03
CA ILE A 189 -11.87 -16.22 -11.80
C ILE A 189 -10.69 -16.90 -12.50
N PRO A 190 -10.78 -18.20 -12.85
CA PRO A 190 -9.80 -18.83 -13.73
C PRO A 190 -9.62 -18.06 -15.04
N GLY A 191 -8.37 -17.76 -15.41
CA GLY A 191 -8.03 -16.93 -16.57
C GLY A 191 -8.37 -15.46 -16.45
N GLY A 192 -8.80 -14.99 -15.28
CA GLY A 192 -9.08 -13.57 -15.01
C GLY A 192 -7.84 -12.73 -14.80
N GLY A 193 -8.04 -11.42 -14.59
CA GLY A 193 -6.94 -10.44 -14.47
C GLY A 193 -6.01 -10.66 -13.28
N GLY A 194 -6.42 -11.43 -12.28
CA GLY A 194 -5.59 -11.82 -11.13
C GLY A 194 -5.00 -13.23 -11.22
N ASP A 195 -5.29 -13.98 -12.28
CA ASP A 195 -4.75 -15.33 -12.48
C ASP A 195 -3.40 -15.27 -13.23
N LEU A 196 -2.37 -15.95 -12.73
CA LEU A 196 -1.03 -16.01 -13.33
C LEU A 196 -1.00 -16.95 -14.55
N THR A 197 -1.93 -16.76 -15.49
CA THR A 197 -2.04 -17.54 -16.72
C THR A 197 -1.60 -16.71 -17.92
N PHE A 198 -0.30 -16.72 -18.21
CA PHE A 198 0.29 -16.05 -19.35
C PHE A 198 0.79 -17.10 -20.38
N PRO A 199 0.74 -16.80 -21.70
CA PRO A 199 1.13 -17.75 -22.73
C PRO A 199 2.58 -18.25 -22.61
N GLU A 200 3.47 -17.47 -22.04
CA GLU A 200 4.87 -17.77 -21.79
C GLU A 200 5.11 -18.65 -20.55
N ILE A 201 4.07 -18.93 -19.74
CA ILE A 201 4.16 -19.79 -18.57
C ILE A 201 3.46 -21.13 -18.88
N PRO A 202 4.19 -22.24 -19.00
CA PRO A 202 3.56 -23.56 -19.10
C PRO A 202 2.66 -23.83 -17.90
N THR A 203 1.51 -24.46 -18.11
CA THR A 203 0.53 -24.69 -17.03
C THR A 203 1.12 -25.48 -15.86
N GLU A 204 2.04 -26.41 -16.15
CA GLU A 204 2.76 -27.20 -15.15
C GLU A 204 3.77 -26.40 -14.32
N ASP A 205 4.18 -25.23 -14.79
CA ASP A 205 5.13 -24.34 -14.13
C ASP A 205 4.43 -23.23 -13.31
N ILE A 206 3.08 -23.13 -13.37
CA ILE A 206 2.33 -22.16 -12.58
C ILE A 206 2.42 -22.53 -11.09
N PRO A 207 3.02 -21.69 -10.23
CA PRO A 207 3.15 -22.00 -8.81
C PRO A 207 1.79 -22.15 -8.12
N THR A 208 1.63 -23.20 -7.32
CA THR A 208 0.36 -23.46 -6.59
C THR A 208 -0.01 -22.31 -5.67
N GLU A 209 0.98 -21.63 -5.11
CA GLU A 209 0.82 -20.47 -4.23
C GLU A 209 0.11 -19.31 -4.92
N SER A 210 0.30 -19.14 -6.23
CA SER A 210 -0.35 -18.08 -7.00
C SER A 210 -1.85 -18.30 -7.23
N GLN A 211 -2.36 -19.50 -6.91
CA GLN A 211 -3.73 -19.91 -7.17
C GLN A 211 -4.64 -19.84 -5.93
N GLN A 212 -4.15 -19.32 -4.80
CA GLN A 212 -4.88 -19.30 -3.53
C GLN A 212 -6.23 -18.56 -3.60
N GLY A 213 -6.37 -17.54 -4.47
CA GLY A 213 -7.58 -16.73 -4.60
C GLY A 213 -8.50 -17.10 -5.76
N ILE A 214 -8.16 -18.14 -6.56
CA ILE A 214 -8.96 -18.51 -7.74
C ILE A 214 -10.23 -19.26 -7.33
N ALA A 215 -11.37 -18.82 -7.86
CA ALA A 215 -12.69 -19.37 -7.60
C ALA A 215 -13.62 -19.19 -8.80
N SER A 216 -14.68 -20.01 -8.89
CA SER A 216 -15.63 -20.01 -10.01
C SER A 216 -17.09 -19.87 -9.58
N THR A 217 -17.38 -19.97 -8.27
CA THR A 217 -18.73 -19.86 -7.72
C THR A 217 -18.74 -18.96 -6.48
N PRO A 218 -19.88 -18.36 -6.12
CA PRO A 218 -20.01 -17.56 -4.92
C PRO A 218 -19.54 -18.28 -3.64
N GLU A 219 -19.83 -19.58 -3.51
CA GLU A 219 -19.43 -20.39 -2.37
C GLU A 219 -17.90 -20.58 -2.31
N GLU A 220 -17.27 -20.78 -3.46
CA GLU A 220 -15.80 -20.87 -3.55
C GLU A 220 -15.17 -19.53 -3.22
N PHE A 221 -15.69 -18.41 -3.74
CA PHE A 221 -15.22 -17.07 -3.40
C PHE A 221 -15.34 -16.79 -1.90
N ALA A 222 -16.45 -17.17 -1.26
CA ALA A 222 -16.60 -17.05 0.18
C ALA A 222 -15.54 -17.88 0.93
N ALA A 223 -15.26 -19.10 0.49
CA ALA A 223 -14.22 -19.95 1.08
C ALA A 223 -12.81 -19.36 0.92
N ARG A 224 -12.49 -18.78 -0.25
CA ARG A 224 -11.20 -18.09 -0.48
C ARG A 224 -11.06 -16.84 0.37
N ALA A 225 -12.14 -16.06 0.52
CA ALA A 225 -12.19 -14.88 1.38
C ALA A 225 -11.94 -15.23 2.87
N GLU A 226 -12.60 -16.28 3.39
CA GLU A 226 -12.35 -16.79 4.76
C GLU A 226 -10.89 -17.23 4.93
N ALA A 227 -10.33 -17.95 3.94
CA ALA A 227 -8.94 -18.39 3.99
C ALA A 227 -7.95 -17.20 3.98
N ALA A 228 -8.16 -16.19 3.13
CA ALA A 228 -7.32 -15.00 3.07
C ALA A 228 -7.33 -14.23 4.41
N ILE A 229 -8.49 -14.05 5.03
CA ILE A 229 -8.62 -13.39 6.33
C ILE A 229 -7.92 -14.23 7.42
N ALA A 230 -8.10 -15.53 7.41
CA ALA A 230 -7.46 -16.44 8.38
C ALA A 230 -5.92 -16.44 8.24
N ALA A 231 -5.39 -16.21 7.03
CA ALA A 231 -3.96 -16.08 6.76
C ALA A 231 -3.39 -14.70 7.15
N GLY A 232 -4.24 -13.71 7.46
CA GLY A 232 -3.80 -12.40 7.94
C GLY A 232 -4.05 -11.23 6.98
N ALA A 233 -4.96 -11.35 6.01
CA ALA A 233 -5.39 -10.24 5.19
C ALA A 233 -6.10 -9.16 6.03
N ASP A 234 -5.72 -7.89 5.83
CA ASP A 234 -6.29 -6.73 6.52
C ASP A 234 -7.60 -6.29 5.88
N PHE A 235 -7.75 -6.53 4.58
CA PHE A 235 -8.92 -6.29 3.74
C PHE A 235 -8.93 -7.31 2.60
N LEU A 236 -9.92 -7.28 1.72
CA LEU A 236 -9.99 -8.20 0.57
C LEU A 236 -9.96 -7.44 -0.75
N LYS A 237 -9.37 -8.05 -1.79
CA LYS A 237 -9.33 -7.54 -3.16
C LYS A 237 -9.99 -8.53 -4.12
N VAL A 238 -11.04 -8.08 -4.80
CA VAL A 238 -11.67 -8.80 -5.91
C VAL A 238 -11.24 -8.22 -7.26
N ILE A 239 -11.09 -9.07 -8.28
CA ILE A 239 -10.83 -8.66 -9.65
C ILE A 239 -12.16 -8.74 -10.42
N ALA A 240 -12.90 -7.63 -10.43
CA ALA A 240 -14.26 -7.61 -10.95
C ALA A 240 -14.34 -7.46 -12.48
N SER A 241 -13.27 -6.97 -13.12
CA SER A 241 -13.16 -6.82 -14.58
C SER A 241 -11.76 -7.12 -15.07
N GLY A 242 -11.62 -7.28 -16.38
CA GLY A 242 -10.35 -7.46 -17.04
C GLY A 242 -9.37 -6.30 -16.82
N ALA A 243 -8.08 -6.64 -16.78
CA ALA A 243 -6.98 -5.72 -16.53
C ALA A 243 -6.24 -5.30 -17.81
N VAL A 244 -5.50 -4.19 -17.75
CA VAL A 244 -4.61 -3.73 -18.83
C VAL A 244 -3.50 -4.76 -19.04
N PHE A 245 -2.87 -5.19 -17.94
CA PHE A 245 -1.72 -6.12 -17.92
C PHE A 245 -2.17 -7.56 -17.60
N SER A 246 -3.06 -8.11 -18.41
CA SER A 246 -3.46 -9.53 -18.36
C SER A 246 -3.66 -10.07 -19.76
N MET A 247 -3.58 -11.39 -19.94
CA MET A 247 -3.74 -12.01 -21.28
C MET A 247 -5.11 -12.68 -21.46
N GLY A 248 -5.71 -13.20 -20.39
CA GLY A 248 -6.97 -13.96 -20.46
C GLY A 248 -8.23 -13.14 -20.69
N THR A 249 -8.15 -11.82 -20.50
CA THR A 249 -9.31 -10.91 -20.53
C THR A 249 -8.92 -9.52 -21.03
N VAL A 250 -9.87 -8.60 -21.12
CA VAL A 250 -9.63 -7.23 -21.61
C VAL A 250 -10.27 -6.21 -20.68
N PRO A 251 -9.68 -4.99 -20.52
CA PRO A 251 -10.34 -3.89 -19.86
C PRO A 251 -11.74 -3.66 -20.44
N GLY A 252 -12.73 -3.43 -19.59
CA GLY A 252 -14.12 -3.26 -20.01
C GLY A 252 -14.95 -4.55 -20.01
N ALA A 253 -14.34 -5.74 -19.97
CA ALA A 253 -15.05 -7.01 -19.83
C ALA A 253 -15.29 -7.35 -18.36
N PRO A 254 -16.55 -7.60 -17.93
CA PRO A 254 -16.83 -8.16 -16.60
C PRO A 254 -16.21 -9.55 -16.43
N GLU A 255 -15.68 -9.84 -15.23
CA GLU A 255 -15.14 -11.14 -14.85
C GLU A 255 -15.98 -11.79 -13.74
N MET A 256 -16.15 -11.13 -12.62
CA MET A 256 -16.97 -11.63 -11.53
C MET A 256 -18.44 -11.19 -11.69
N THR A 257 -19.34 -12.07 -11.35
CA THR A 257 -20.76 -11.71 -11.22
C THR A 257 -20.98 -10.92 -9.92
N ARG A 258 -22.08 -10.18 -9.85
CA ARG A 258 -22.48 -9.50 -8.63
C ARG A 258 -22.60 -10.46 -7.44
N ALA A 259 -23.13 -11.68 -7.66
CA ALA A 259 -23.28 -12.69 -6.61
C ALA A 259 -21.93 -13.17 -6.05
N ASP A 260 -20.89 -13.28 -6.89
CA ASP A 260 -19.54 -13.62 -6.45
C ASP A 260 -18.97 -12.54 -5.53
N ILE A 261 -19.14 -11.26 -5.92
CA ILE A 261 -18.69 -10.12 -5.11
C ILE A 261 -19.48 -10.01 -3.80
N GLU A 262 -20.81 -10.20 -3.84
CA GLU A 262 -21.68 -10.22 -2.65
C GLU A 262 -21.24 -11.29 -1.64
N ALA A 263 -20.82 -12.47 -2.11
CA ALA A 263 -20.30 -13.55 -1.26
C ALA A 263 -19.02 -13.14 -0.53
N VAL A 264 -18.07 -12.50 -1.23
CA VAL A 264 -16.84 -11.95 -0.61
C VAL A 264 -17.16 -10.84 0.40
N VAL A 265 -18.04 -9.90 0.03
CA VAL A 265 -18.46 -8.79 0.90
C VAL A 265 -19.16 -9.30 2.16
N ALA A 266 -19.98 -10.36 2.06
CA ALA A 266 -20.63 -10.96 3.22
C ALA A 266 -19.61 -11.53 4.22
N VAL A 267 -18.57 -12.21 3.72
CA VAL A 267 -17.47 -12.72 4.55
C VAL A 267 -16.70 -11.56 5.19
N ALA A 268 -16.29 -10.56 4.40
CA ALA A 268 -15.58 -9.41 4.90
C ALA A 268 -16.33 -8.69 6.03
N LYS A 269 -17.63 -8.43 5.84
CA LYS A 269 -18.49 -7.81 6.86
C LYS A 269 -18.57 -8.64 8.16
N LYS A 270 -18.64 -9.96 8.06
CA LYS A 270 -18.63 -10.86 9.23
C LYS A 270 -17.37 -10.68 10.08
N HIS A 271 -16.24 -10.37 9.46
CA HIS A 271 -14.95 -10.17 10.10
C HIS A 271 -14.57 -8.68 10.32
N GLY A 272 -15.48 -7.75 10.02
CA GLY A 272 -15.19 -6.30 10.14
C GLY A 272 -14.09 -5.84 9.17
N LYS A 273 -14.00 -6.44 7.98
CA LYS A 273 -13.00 -6.13 6.95
C LYS A 273 -13.63 -5.41 5.78
N LYS A 274 -12.84 -4.59 5.11
CA LYS A 274 -13.22 -3.90 3.86
C LYS A 274 -12.95 -4.75 2.63
N VAL A 275 -13.64 -4.40 1.53
CA VAL A 275 -13.43 -5.01 0.22
C VAL A 275 -13.14 -3.91 -0.80
N THR A 276 -12.10 -4.10 -1.62
CA THR A 276 -11.84 -3.27 -2.79
C THR A 276 -11.96 -4.09 -4.08
N ALA A 277 -12.38 -3.44 -5.17
CA ALA A 277 -12.55 -4.09 -6.46
C ALA A 277 -11.69 -3.46 -7.55
N HIS A 278 -10.92 -4.27 -8.28
CA HIS A 278 -10.30 -3.88 -9.54
C HIS A 278 -11.39 -3.67 -10.60
N VAL A 279 -11.47 -2.50 -11.19
CA VAL A 279 -12.54 -2.12 -12.10
C VAL A 279 -12.01 -1.25 -13.25
N HIS A 280 -12.13 -1.76 -14.48
CA HIS A 280 -12.07 -0.95 -15.70
C HIS A 280 -13.43 -0.88 -16.41
N SER A 281 -14.37 -1.77 -16.09
CA SER A 281 -15.67 -1.90 -16.73
C SER A 281 -16.77 -1.11 -15.98
N ASP A 282 -17.63 -0.39 -16.71
CA ASP A 282 -18.80 0.28 -16.13
C ASP A 282 -19.76 -0.71 -15.44
N GLN A 283 -20.04 -1.84 -16.10
CA GLN A 283 -20.93 -2.87 -15.54
C GLN A 283 -20.35 -3.45 -14.25
N SER A 284 -19.05 -3.79 -14.25
CA SER A 284 -18.40 -4.35 -13.05
C SER A 284 -18.33 -3.33 -11.92
N GLY A 285 -18.08 -2.05 -12.22
CA GLY A 285 -18.10 -0.98 -11.20
C GLY A 285 -19.50 -0.81 -10.58
N HIS A 286 -20.53 -0.79 -11.41
CA HIS A 286 -21.92 -0.72 -10.96
C HIS A 286 -22.28 -1.92 -10.05
N ASP A 287 -21.95 -3.14 -10.49
CA ASP A 287 -22.24 -4.36 -9.73
C ASP A 287 -21.43 -4.44 -8.44
N ALA A 288 -20.15 -4.05 -8.45
CA ALA A 288 -19.30 -4.00 -7.25
C ALA A 288 -19.86 -3.02 -6.20
N ILE A 289 -20.29 -1.81 -6.64
CA ILE A 289 -20.91 -0.82 -5.74
C ILE A 289 -22.20 -1.38 -5.13
N LEU A 290 -23.06 -2.02 -5.94
CA LEU A 290 -24.29 -2.62 -5.46
C LEU A 290 -24.06 -3.82 -4.54
N ALA A 291 -23.00 -4.60 -4.78
CA ALA A 291 -22.58 -5.69 -3.91
C ALA A 291 -22.05 -5.17 -2.55
N GLY A 292 -21.67 -3.90 -2.47
CA GLY A 292 -21.28 -3.23 -1.22
C GLY A 292 -19.80 -3.25 -0.92
N VAL A 293 -18.95 -3.13 -1.95
CA VAL A 293 -17.51 -2.88 -1.79
C VAL A 293 -17.27 -1.47 -1.21
N ASP A 294 -16.13 -1.28 -0.56
CA ASP A 294 -15.77 -0.01 0.09
C ASP A 294 -14.98 0.92 -0.84
N SER A 295 -14.27 0.37 -1.82
CA SER A 295 -13.55 1.14 -2.83
C SER A 295 -13.43 0.43 -4.18
N LEU A 296 -13.21 1.24 -5.22
CA LEU A 296 -12.85 0.79 -6.57
C LEU A 296 -11.41 1.22 -6.87
N GLU A 297 -10.65 0.32 -7.46
CA GLU A 297 -9.31 0.59 -7.98
C GLU A 297 -9.41 0.88 -9.49
N HIS A 298 -8.60 1.82 -9.99
CA HIS A 298 -8.55 2.30 -11.38
C HIS A 298 -9.81 3.05 -11.84
N ALA A 299 -10.97 2.43 -11.79
CA ALA A 299 -12.28 3.02 -12.16
C ALA A 299 -12.32 3.66 -13.57
N SER A 300 -11.64 3.06 -14.57
CA SER A 300 -11.24 3.77 -15.81
C SER A 300 -12.39 4.08 -16.78
N LEU A 301 -13.34 3.16 -16.98
CA LEU A 301 -14.36 3.28 -18.03
C LEU A 301 -15.77 3.49 -17.47
N LEU A 302 -15.88 4.10 -16.28
CA LEU A 302 -17.17 4.29 -15.63
C LEU A 302 -18.01 5.36 -16.33
N LYS A 303 -19.30 5.08 -16.43
CA LYS A 303 -20.30 6.07 -16.85
C LYS A 303 -20.68 7.00 -15.69
N GLU A 304 -21.23 8.13 -16.02
CA GLU A 304 -21.63 9.15 -15.06
C GLU A 304 -22.63 8.62 -14.02
N SER A 305 -23.58 7.78 -14.43
CA SER A 305 -24.54 7.13 -13.52
C SER A 305 -23.87 6.24 -12.46
N THR A 306 -22.78 5.56 -12.83
CA THR A 306 -22.02 4.71 -11.89
C THR A 306 -21.18 5.56 -10.93
N ILE A 307 -20.64 6.69 -11.40
CA ILE A 307 -19.97 7.67 -10.54
C ILE A 307 -20.97 8.28 -9.54
N ASP A 308 -22.18 8.66 -9.97
CA ASP A 308 -23.26 9.17 -9.10
C ASP A 308 -23.66 8.12 -8.04
N LEU A 309 -23.73 6.85 -8.45
CA LEU A 309 -24.03 5.76 -7.53
C LEU A 309 -22.91 5.61 -6.47
N ALA A 310 -21.63 5.70 -6.87
CA ALA A 310 -20.50 5.66 -5.95
C ALA A 310 -20.55 6.81 -4.94
N ALA A 311 -20.78 8.05 -5.40
CA ALA A 311 -20.93 9.21 -4.54
C ALA A 311 -22.07 9.04 -3.53
N THR A 312 -23.22 8.53 -3.99
CA THR A 312 -24.41 8.29 -3.15
C THR A 312 -24.19 7.20 -2.10
N ARG A 313 -23.40 6.18 -2.44
CA ARG A 313 -23.11 5.02 -1.58
C ARG A 313 -21.87 5.19 -0.72
N GLY A 314 -21.09 6.27 -0.90
CA GLY A 314 -19.85 6.52 -0.18
C GLY A 314 -18.71 5.58 -0.57
N VAL A 315 -18.73 5.02 -1.78
CA VAL A 315 -17.66 4.16 -2.29
C VAL A 315 -16.51 5.03 -2.78
N ALA A 316 -15.30 4.81 -2.25
CA ALA A 316 -14.12 5.56 -2.61
C ALA A 316 -13.49 5.05 -3.92
N PHE A 317 -12.74 5.93 -4.62
CA PHE A 317 -11.91 5.51 -5.76
C PHE A 317 -10.43 5.72 -5.46
N SER A 318 -9.64 4.68 -5.69
CA SER A 318 -8.18 4.71 -5.68
C SER A 318 -7.70 4.66 -7.13
N MET A 319 -7.24 5.79 -7.66
CA MET A 319 -7.03 5.97 -9.10
C MET A 319 -5.57 6.33 -9.40
N ASP A 320 -4.94 5.50 -10.21
CA ASP A 320 -3.54 5.56 -10.64
C ASP A 320 -3.34 6.45 -11.90
N VAL A 321 -3.83 7.70 -11.86
CA VAL A 321 -3.98 8.59 -13.03
C VAL A 321 -2.68 8.98 -13.75
N TYR A 322 -1.51 8.73 -13.15
CA TYR A 322 -0.20 8.94 -13.78
C TYR A 322 0.31 7.70 -14.52
N ASN A 323 -0.10 6.50 -14.10
CA ASN A 323 0.43 5.22 -14.53
C ASN A 323 0.42 5.06 -16.07
N GLY A 324 -0.69 5.42 -16.69
CA GLY A 324 -0.80 5.38 -18.14
C GLY A 324 0.21 6.25 -18.90
N THR A 325 0.66 7.38 -18.31
CA THR A 325 1.72 8.21 -18.90
C THR A 325 3.07 7.48 -18.88
N TYR A 326 3.39 6.81 -17.76
CA TYR A 326 4.60 6.01 -17.66
C TYR A 326 4.59 4.86 -18.67
N THR A 327 3.52 4.10 -18.73
CA THR A 327 3.36 2.97 -19.67
C THR A 327 3.49 3.40 -21.12
N ASP A 328 2.88 4.52 -21.52
CA ASP A 328 2.96 5.00 -22.90
C ASP A 328 4.37 5.47 -23.28
N THR A 329 5.07 6.13 -22.35
CA THR A 329 6.39 6.71 -22.65
C THR A 329 7.54 5.72 -22.47
N ILE A 330 7.58 5.06 -21.34
CA ILE A 330 8.70 4.18 -20.94
C ILE A 330 8.43 2.73 -21.33
N GLY A 331 7.20 2.23 -21.11
CA GLY A 331 6.85 0.84 -21.45
C GLY A 331 7.07 0.53 -22.94
N ARG A 332 6.72 1.46 -23.82
CA ARG A 332 7.02 1.32 -25.27
C ARG A 332 8.53 1.24 -25.54
N ALA A 333 9.34 2.05 -24.87
CA ALA A 333 10.79 2.03 -25.02
C ALA A 333 11.42 0.75 -24.42
N GLN A 334 10.81 0.17 -23.41
CA GLN A 334 11.24 -1.08 -22.76
C GLN A 334 10.73 -2.35 -23.47
N GLY A 335 9.88 -2.23 -24.50
CA GLY A 335 9.40 -3.36 -25.29
C GLY A 335 8.20 -4.09 -24.67
N TYR A 336 7.34 -3.38 -23.96
CA TYR A 336 6.08 -3.98 -23.47
C TYR A 336 5.27 -4.54 -24.63
N PRO A 337 4.53 -5.65 -24.45
CA PRO A 337 3.65 -6.21 -25.46
C PRO A 337 2.68 -5.16 -26.02
N GLU A 338 2.55 -5.10 -27.37
CA GLU A 338 1.70 -4.09 -28.03
C GLU A 338 0.24 -4.13 -27.54
N VAL A 339 -0.25 -5.31 -27.14
CA VAL A 339 -1.60 -5.47 -26.58
C VAL A 339 -1.76 -4.68 -25.27
N PHE A 340 -0.74 -4.60 -24.42
CA PHE A 340 -0.79 -3.80 -23.19
C PHE A 340 -0.71 -2.31 -23.48
N LEU A 341 0.14 -1.91 -24.43
CA LEU A 341 0.26 -0.52 -24.88
C LEU A 341 -1.06 0.00 -25.49
N GLN A 342 -1.74 -0.82 -26.29
CA GLN A 342 -3.04 -0.46 -26.85
C GLN A 342 -4.11 -0.32 -25.76
N ARG A 343 -4.20 -1.28 -24.82
CA ARG A 343 -5.15 -1.21 -23.72
C ARG A 343 -4.89 -0.01 -22.80
N ASN A 344 -3.62 0.31 -22.58
CA ASN A 344 -3.22 1.52 -21.85
C ASN A 344 -3.73 2.77 -22.55
N THR A 345 -3.56 2.86 -23.87
CA THR A 345 -4.08 3.98 -24.67
C THR A 345 -5.60 4.09 -24.57
N ASP A 346 -6.32 2.98 -24.63
CA ASP A 346 -7.78 2.93 -24.57
C ASP A 346 -8.35 3.34 -23.20
N THR A 347 -7.59 3.14 -22.11
CA THR A 347 -8.08 3.37 -20.74
C THR A 347 -7.58 4.66 -20.10
N THR A 348 -6.39 5.14 -20.43
CA THR A 348 -5.70 6.23 -19.71
C THR A 348 -6.50 7.54 -19.70
N GLU A 349 -6.91 8.05 -20.85
CA GLU A 349 -7.63 9.33 -20.89
C GLU A 349 -9.07 9.19 -20.36
N ALA A 350 -9.70 8.05 -20.59
CA ALA A 350 -11.01 7.74 -20.00
C ALA A 350 -10.96 7.73 -18.47
N GLN A 351 -9.92 7.14 -17.87
CA GLN A 351 -9.68 7.16 -16.41
C GLN A 351 -9.57 8.59 -15.89
N ARG A 352 -8.82 9.46 -16.56
CA ARG A 352 -8.64 10.86 -16.17
C ARG A 352 -9.95 11.65 -16.23
N VAL A 353 -10.78 11.40 -17.23
CA VAL A 353 -12.12 12.00 -17.33
C VAL A 353 -13.01 11.50 -16.19
N VAL A 354 -12.94 10.22 -15.83
CA VAL A 354 -13.67 9.69 -14.65
C VAL A 354 -13.16 10.32 -13.37
N PHE A 355 -11.84 10.48 -13.20
CA PHE A 355 -11.24 11.15 -12.05
C PHE A 355 -11.78 12.59 -11.87
N GLU A 356 -11.78 13.39 -12.93
CA GLU A 356 -12.29 14.76 -12.92
C GLU A 356 -13.77 14.80 -12.49
N LYS A 357 -14.60 13.94 -13.09
CA LYS A 357 -16.03 13.84 -12.75
C LYS A 357 -16.26 13.35 -11.31
N ALA A 358 -15.51 12.34 -10.89
CA ALA A 358 -15.60 11.79 -9.53
C ALA A 358 -15.27 12.86 -8.48
N TYR A 359 -14.19 13.63 -8.72
CA TYR A 359 -13.83 14.75 -7.85
C TYR A 359 -14.92 15.82 -7.79
N GLN A 360 -15.47 16.25 -8.96
CA GLN A 360 -16.54 17.24 -9.04
C GLN A 360 -17.85 16.79 -8.35
N LYS A 361 -18.12 15.47 -8.37
CA LYS A 361 -19.32 14.87 -7.73
C LYS A 361 -19.11 14.52 -6.25
N GLY A 362 -17.93 14.80 -5.69
CA GLY A 362 -17.63 14.56 -4.28
C GLY A 362 -17.40 13.10 -3.92
N VAL A 363 -17.02 12.26 -4.88
CA VAL A 363 -16.53 10.91 -4.58
C VAL A 363 -15.23 11.03 -3.80
N THR A 364 -15.07 10.25 -2.73
CA THR A 364 -13.82 10.18 -1.97
C THR A 364 -12.72 9.61 -2.85
N LEU A 365 -11.68 10.41 -3.14
CA LEU A 365 -10.54 10.00 -3.94
C LEU A 365 -9.34 9.67 -3.03
N LEU A 366 -8.76 8.50 -3.24
CA LEU A 366 -7.60 7.98 -2.53
C LEU A 366 -6.37 8.06 -3.44
N TYR A 367 -5.21 8.26 -2.84
CA TYR A 367 -3.94 8.25 -3.55
C TYR A 367 -3.44 6.82 -3.74
N GLY A 368 -3.58 6.27 -4.92
CA GLY A 368 -3.07 4.95 -5.30
C GLY A 368 -2.25 5.05 -6.58
N THR A 369 -1.13 4.37 -6.68
CA THR A 369 -0.20 4.50 -7.82
C THR A 369 -0.08 3.26 -8.68
N ASP A 370 -0.54 2.11 -8.19
CA ASP A 370 -0.31 0.80 -8.82
C ASP A 370 1.18 0.53 -9.07
N ALA A 371 2.02 0.88 -8.04
CA ALA A 371 3.44 0.63 -8.12
C ALA A 371 3.73 -0.87 -8.18
N ALA A 372 4.41 -1.28 -9.15
CA ALA A 372 4.88 -2.44 -9.88
C ALA A 372 4.72 -2.20 -11.38
N VAL A 373 3.59 -1.63 -11.83
CA VAL A 373 3.44 -1.08 -13.19
C VAL A 373 4.19 0.24 -13.31
N LEU A 374 4.22 1.02 -12.23
CA LEU A 374 5.06 2.20 -12.04
C LEU A 374 6.23 1.85 -11.10
N PRO A 375 7.47 2.36 -11.33
CA PRO A 375 8.57 2.17 -10.40
C PRO A 375 8.24 2.66 -8.99
N HIS A 376 8.68 1.92 -7.97
CA HIS A 376 8.39 2.21 -6.56
C HIS A 376 8.99 3.53 -6.06
N ASP A 377 10.00 4.08 -6.75
CA ASP A 377 10.58 5.39 -6.46
C ASP A 377 9.84 6.56 -7.13
N MET A 378 8.87 6.28 -7.98
CA MET A 378 8.07 7.30 -8.68
C MET A 378 6.73 7.62 -8.01
N GLY A 379 6.51 7.15 -6.79
CA GLY A 379 5.23 7.33 -6.07
C GLY A 379 4.73 8.78 -6.02
N GLY A 380 5.60 9.78 -5.88
CA GLY A 380 5.24 11.19 -5.81
C GLY A 380 4.86 11.87 -7.14
N TRP A 381 4.97 11.17 -8.28
CA TRP A 381 4.73 11.77 -9.60
C TRP A 381 3.25 12.06 -9.89
N GLN A 382 2.36 11.30 -9.31
CA GLN A 382 0.92 11.40 -9.54
C GLN A 382 0.30 12.70 -9.00
N PHE A 383 0.85 13.33 -7.95
CA PHE A 383 0.29 14.56 -7.37
C PHE A 383 0.10 15.66 -8.41
N ALA A 384 1.10 15.87 -9.28
CA ALA A 384 1.01 16.88 -10.33
C ALA A 384 -0.12 16.59 -11.32
N THR A 385 -0.28 15.32 -11.73
CA THR A 385 -1.36 14.89 -12.63
C THR A 385 -2.74 15.10 -12.00
N MET A 386 -2.91 14.77 -10.72
CA MET A 386 -4.18 15.02 -10.02
C MET A 386 -4.54 16.50 -10.01
N VAL A 387 -3.55 17.38 -9.76
CA VAL A 387 -3.75 18.85 -9.79
C VAL A 387 -4.03 19.36 -11.20
N GLU A 388 -3.29 18.89 -12.21
CA GLU A 388 -3.53 19.20 -13.63
C GLU A 388 -4.93 18.79 -14.10
N ARG A 389 -5.51 17.76 -13.47
CA ARG A 389 -6.89 17.28 -13.71
C ARG A 389 -7.93 17.92 -12.79
N GLY A 390 -7.61 19.06 -12.20
CA GLY A 390 -8.56 19.92 -11.50
C GLY A 390 -8.75 19.67 -10.01
N MET A 391 -8.01 18.75 -9.39
CA MET A 391 -8.03 18.58 -7.94
C MET A 391 -7.23 19.71 -7.27
N ARG A 392 -7.74 20.27 -6.16
CA ARG A 392 -6.98 21.27 -5.41
C ARG A 392 -5.72 20.63 -4.81
N PRO A 393 -4.57 21.33 -4.79
CA PRO A 393 -3.33 20.77 -4.24
C PRO A 393 -3.47 20.23 -2.81
N MET A 394 -4.22 20.91 -1.95
CA MET A 394 -4.50 20.45 -0.58
C MET A 394 -5.29 19.12 -0.57
N ASP A 395 -6.27 18.96 -1.47
CA ASP A 395 -7.07 17.74 -1.54
C ASP A 395 -6.24 16.56 -2.09
N ALA A 396 -5.32 16.83 -3.02
CA ALA A 396 -4.36 15.81 -3.48
C ALA A 396 -3.43 15.35 -2.34
N ILE A 397 -2.95 16.26 -1.49
CA ILE A 397 -2.17 15.91 -0.29
C ILE A 397 -3.03 15.12 0.70
N ARG A 398 -4.26 15.53 0.95
CA ARG A 398 -5.18 14.82 1.86
C ARG A 398 -5.52 13.42 1.36
N SER A 399 -5.67 13.23 0.05
CA SER A 399 -5.92 11.90 -0.54
C SER A 399 -4.79 10.91 -0.25
N ALA A 400 -3.56 11.41 -0.03
CA ALA A 400 -2.38 10.65 0.34
C ALA A 400 -2.03 10.75 1.85
N THR A 401 -2.89 11.31 2.68
CA THR A 401 -2.65 11.48 4.12
C THR A 401 -3.92 11.21 4.93
N SER A 402 -4.65 12.22 5.37
CA SER A 402 -5.80 12.07 6.27
C SER A 402 -6.97 11.27 5.67
N VAL A 403 -7.29 11.49 4.39
CA VAL A 403 -8.38 10.78 3.71
C VAL A 403 -8.03 9.30 3.51
N ALA A 404 -6.78 9.01 3.11
CA ALA A 404 -6.31 7.64 3.01
C ALA A 404 -6.31 6.94 4.40
N ALA A 405 -5.80 7.62 5.44
CA ALA A 405 -5.79 7.09 6.79
C ALA A 405 -7.20 6.79 7.33
N GLU A 406 -8.18 7.65 7.04
CA GLU A 406 -9.58 7.42 7.40
C GLU A 406 -10.14 6.19 6.66
N HIS A 407 -9.92 6.11 5.35
CA HIS A 407 -10.37 4.95 4.57
C HIS A 407 -9.73 3.64 5.06
N MET A 408 -8.47 3.66 5.47
CA MET A 408 -7.74 2.51 6.03
C MET A 408 -8.04 2.24 7.50
N GLU A 409 -8.91 3.02 8.15
CA GLU A 409 -9.26 2.93 9.58
C GLU A 409 -8.06 3.16 10.51
N LEU A 410 -7.08 3.94 10.05
CA LEU A 410 -5.85 4.29 10.78
C LEU A 410 -5.81 5.77 11.20
N SER A 411 -6.90 6.54 11.01
CA SER A 411 -6.92 7.98 11.26
C SER A 411 -6.70 8.37 12.73
N GLY A 412 -6.80 7.44 13.67
CA GLY A 412 -6.42 7.65 15.06
C GLY A 412 -4.90 7.74 15.29
N ASP A 413 -4.12 7.12 14.40
CA ASP A 413 -2.68 6.95 14.57
C ASP A 413 -1.83 7.72 13.54
N ILE A 414 -2.26 7.81 12.28
CA ILE A 414 -1.47 8.37 11.17
C ILE A 414 -2.27 9.35 10.31
N GLY A 415 -1.64 9.88 9.27
CA GLY A 415 -2.27 10.71 8.22
C GLY A 415 -2.44 12.18 8.59
N ALA A 416 -2.00 12.61 9.77
CA ALA A 416 -1.96 14.03 10.13
C ALA A 416 -0.90 14.33 11.18
N ILE A 417 -0.37 15.57 11.16
CA ILE A 417 0.54 16.09 12.17
C ILE A 417 -0.29 16.80 13.24
N VAL A 418 -0.72 16.04 14.25
CA VAL A 418 -1.47 16.52 15.41
C VAL A 418 -1.10 15.74 16.66
N PRO A 419 -1.26 16.31 17.88
CA PRO A 419 -0.96 15.60 19.11
C PRO A 419 -1.70 14.26 19.23
N GLY A 420 -1.00 13.24 19.71
CA GLY A 420 -1.50 11.88 19.90
C GLY A 420 -1.20 10.94 18.71
N ARG A 421 -0.96 11.43 17.50
CA ARG A 421 -0.62 10.62 16.32
C ARG A 421 0.87 10.29 16.26
N MET A 422 1.20 9.26 15.49
CA MET A 422 2.57 8.87 15.25
C MET A 422 3.36 9.99 14.56
N ALA A 423 4.62 10.11 14.90
CA ALA A 423 5.53 11.08 14.32
C ALA A 423 6.04 10.61 12.95
N ASP A 424 5.11 10.49 12.00
CA ASP A 424 5.39 10.23 10.60
C ASP A 424 5.29 11.56 9.85
N LEU A 425 6.41 12.03 9.36
CA LEU A 425 6.44 13.27 8.55
C LEU A 425 7.46 13.21 7.43
N ILE A 426 7.18 13.97 6.41
CA ILE A 426 8.11 14.29 5.34
C ILE A 426 8.40 15.78 5.35
N ALA A 427 9.55 16.17 4.80
CA ALA A 427 9.80 17.58 4.55
C ALA A 427 10.33 17.77 3.12
N VAL A 428 9.84 18.82 2.46
CA VAL A 428 10.13 19.15 1.06
C VAL A 428 10.60 20.59 0.93
N ASN A 429 11.42 20.87 -0.10
CA ASN A 429 11.83 22.21 -0.43
C ASN A 429 10.70 22.96 -1.16
N GLY A 430 10.33 24.14 -0.66
CA GLY A 430 9.30 24.99 -1.28
C GLY A 430 7.88 24.67 -0.83
N ASN A 431 6.88 25.11 -1.60
CA ASN A 431 5.46 25.02 -1.26
C ASN A 431 4.72 24.05 -2.21
N PRO A 432 4.36 22.83 -1.78
CA PRO A 432 3.66 21.87 -2.64
C PRO A 432 2.22 22.30 -2.98
N LEU A 433 1.67 23.31 -2.29
CA LEU A 433 0.37 23.90 -2.64
C LEU A 433 0.45 24.83 -3.87
N GLU A 434 1.66 25.33 -4.19
CA GLU A 434 1.94 26.14 -5.39
C GLU A 434 2.46 25.28 -6.54
N ASP A 435 3.26 24.27 -6.23
CA ASP A 435 3.80 23.30 -7.22
C ASP A 435 3.83 21.89 -6.65
N ALA A 436 2.84 21.09 -7.02
CA ALA A 436 2.72 19.70 -6.58
C ALA A 436 3.88 18.79 -7.08
N ARG A 437 4.64 19.22 -8.10
CA ARG A 437 5.82 18.48 -8.62
C ARG A 437 6.94 18.38 -7.59
N ILE A 438 6.96 19.26 -6.59
CA ILE A 438 7.89 19.21 -5.46
C ILE A 438 7.84 17.84 -4.75
N LEU A 439 6.66 17.22 -4.69
CA LEU A 439 6.46 15.91 -4.05
C LEU A 439 7.09 14.72 -4.81
N ARG A 440 7.66 14.96 -6.00
CA ARG A 440 8.48 13.97 -6.72
C ARG A 440 9.84 13.72 -6.05
N ASN A 441 10.32 14.66 -5.26
CA ASN A 441 11.60 14.55 -4.57
C ASN A 441 11.44 14.95 -3.09
N ILE A 442 11.42 13.97 -2.21
CA ILE A 442 11.28 14.17 -0.78
C ILE A 442 12.65 13.93 -0.12
N PRO A 443 13.35 15.01 0.29
CA PRO A 443 14.70 14.90 0.85
C PRO A 443 14.71 14.39 2.29
N ILE A 444 13.63 14.56 3.06
CA ILE A 444 13.57 14.19 4.48
C ILE A 444 12.36 13.34 4.73
N VAL A 445 12.56 12.19 5.36
CA VAL A 445 11.52 11.24 5.77
C VAL A 445 11.75 10.86 7.23
N MET A 446 10.74 11.01 8.05
CA MET A 446 10.69 10.54 9.43
C MET A 446 9.53 9.54 9.56
N GLN A 447 9.77 8.43 10.22
CA GLN A 447 8.75 7.43 10.55
C GLN A 447 8.86 7.08 12.04
N ALA A 448 7.76 7.16 12.76
CA ALA A 448 7.69 6.90 14.20
C ALA A 448 8.75 7.66 15.02
N GLY A 449 9.01 8.94 14.66
CA GLY A 449 9.99 9.78 15.34
C GLY A 449 11.45 9.54 14.94
N VAL A 450 11.72 8.60 14.03
CA VAL A 450 13.09 8.28 13.56
C VAL A 450 13.29 8.86 12.15
N ILE A 451 14.38 9.59 11.96
CA ILE A 451 14.80 10.05 10.61
C ILE A 451 15.29 8.85 9.81
N ILE A 452 14.53 8.52 8.75
CA ILE A 452 14.84 7.42 7.81
C ILE A 452 15.70 7.91 6.64
N LYS A 453 15.46 9.15 6.22
CA LYS A 453 16.18 9.81 5.14
C LYS A 453 16.40 11.26 5.49
N ALA A 454 17.64 11.73 5.30
CA ALA A 454 18.01 13.14 5.37
C ALA A 454 19.02 13.47 4.27
N PRO A 455 19.15 14.74 3.84
CA PRO A 455 20.24 15.17 2.99
C PRO A 455 21.59 14.84 3.64
N LYS A 456 22.58 14.42 2.84
CA LYS A 456 23.95 14.33 3.36
C LYS A 456 24.40 15.73 3.75
N VAL A 457 24.84 15.88 4.99
CA VAL A 457 25.54 17.09 5.44
C VAL A 457 26.95 16.96 4.88
N ASP A 458 27.31 17.85 3.93
CA ASP A 458 28.68 17.92 3.38
C ASP A 458 29.70 18.45 4.43
#